data_403f2150f4de9e6984ec876f25532281
#
_entry.id   403f2150f4de9e6984ec876f25532281
#
_cell.length_a   1.000
_cell.length_b   1.000
_cell.length_c   1.000
_cell.angle_alpha   90.00
_cell.angle_beta   90.00
_cell.angle_gamma   90.00
#
_symmetry.space_group_name_H-M   'P 1'
#
loop_
_entity.id
_entity.type
_entity.pdbx_description
1 polymer ?
#
loop_
_entity_poly.entity_id
_entity_poly.type
_entity_poly.pdbx_seq_one_letter_code
_entity_poly.pdbx_strand_id
1 'polypeptide(L)'
;TLLGADTSWLPMNELDDVDCILVDVRWPEGASSIMNEAKKRGLLRVFDGDVADPSVLKELAPLSTHAIFSKPGFRLFSGSDNLKENLLECTQSLGVLCGVTLGHEGFVWVENGKINKISPPQINAIDTLAAGDVFHGAFALGLCEGMPIKKAGQFACSAAAIKCTRFGGRKGIPNRQEVDALVAATYGTKSENINQGN
;
A
#
# COMPACT_ATOMS: atom_id res chain seq x y z
N THR A 1 -16.43 -17.35 -5.16
CA THR A 1 -16.46 -16.42 -4.01
C THR A 1 -17.65 -16.77 -3.12
N LEU A 2 -17.44 -16.78 -1.79
CA LEU A 2 -18.51 -16.98 -0.79
C LEU A 2 -19.46 -15.76 -0.72
N LEU A 3 -19.01 -14.61 -1.22
CA LEU A 3 -19.77 -13.38 -1.34
C LEU A 3 -20.26 -13.30 -2.79
N GLY A 4 -21.56 -13.33 -3.00
CA GLY A 4 -22.18 -13.27 -4.33
C GLY A 4 -21.96 -11.91 -5.03
N ALA A 5 -22.45 -11.80 -6.26
CA ALA A 5 -22.37 -10.56 -7.05
C ALA A 5 -23.29 -9.44 -6.52
N ASP A 6 -24.21 -9.73 -5.59
CA ASP A 6 -25.10 -8.73 -5.01
C ASP A 6 -24.36 -7.81 -4.04
N THR A 7 -24.24 -6.55 -4.41
CA THR A 7 -23.61 -5.49 -3.63
C THR A 7 -24.61 -4.48 -3.06
N SER A 8 -25.91 -4.71 -3.25
CA SER A 8 -26.98 -3.76 -2.86
C SER A 8 -27.07 -3.52 -1.35
N TRP A 9 -26.57 -4.45 -0.55
CA TRP A 9 -26.55 -4.38 0.91
C TRP A 9 -25.35 -3.60 1.48
N LEU A 10 -24.39 -3.18 0.64
CA LEU A 10 -23.25 -2.40 1.11
C LEU A 10 -23.71 -1.06 1.71
N PRO A 11 -23.22 -0.69 2.91
CA PRO A 11 -23.65 0.51 3.61
C PRO A 11 -22.99 1.75 3.01
N MET A 12 -23.37 2.11 1.80
CA MET A 12 -22.75 3.23 1.04
C MET A 12 -22.88 4.58 1.75
N ASN A 13 -23.86 4.76 2.63
CA ASN A 13 -24.02 5.95 3.46
C ASN A 13 -22.90 6.10 4.50
N GLU A 14 -22.27 5.02 4.97
CA GLU A 14 -21.15 5.10 5.90
C GLU A 14 -19.89 5.72 5.28
N LEU A 15 -19.84 5.82 3.95
CA LEU A 15 -18.76 6.51 3.25
C LEU A 15 -18.73 8.04 3.48
N ASP A 16 -19.78 8.61 4.06
CA ASP A 16 -19.82 10.03 4.43
C ASP A 16 -18.91 10.34 5.66
N ASP A 17 -18.61 9.32 6.46
CA ASP A 17 -17.85 9.44 7.71
C ASP A 17 -16.43 8.84 7.63
N VAL A 18 -15.90 8.60 6.41
CA VAL A 18 -14.58 8.02 6.21
C VAL A 18 -13.69 8.90 5.34
N ASP A 19 -12.38 8.87 5.60
CA ASP A 19 -11.39 9.62 4.81
C ASP A 19 -10.82 8.81 3.64
N CYS A 20 -10.87 7.48 3.74
CA CYS A 20 -10.24 6.56 2.80
C CYS A 20 -10.96 5.21 2.78
N ILE A 21 -10.92 4.56 1.64
CA ILE A 21 -11.23 3.12 1.55
C ILE A 21 -9.98 2.34 1.16
N LEU A 22 -9.88 1.14 1.71
CA LEU A 22 -8.88 0.14 1.34
C LEU A 22 -9.61 -1.12 0.89
N VAL A 23 -9.34 -1.57 -0.31
CA VAL A 23 -9.93 -2.78 -0.88
C VAL A 23 -8.86 -3.71 -1.42
N ASP A 24 -9.16 -5.01 -1.42
CA ASP A 24 -8.33 -6.05 -1.99
C ASP A 24 -9.01 -6.75 -3.18
N VAL A 25 -8.42 -7.84 -3.65
CA VAL A 25 -8.86 -8.63 -4.81
C VAL A 25 -9.83 -9.75 -4.45
N ARG A 26 -10.21 -9.93 -3.18
CA ARG A 26 -10.93 -11.13 -2.71
C ARG A 26 -12.42 -11.11 -3.02
N TRP A 27 -12.98 -9.92 -3.17
CA TRP A 27 -14.37 -9.71 -3.59
C TRP A 27 -14.45 -8.58 -4.62
N PRO A 28 -14.18 -8.88 -5.91
CA PRO A 28 -14.07 -7.86 -6.97
C PRO A 28 -15.32 -7.01 -7.13
N GLU A 29 -16.50 -7.62 -7.07
CA GLU A 29 -17.79 -6.93 -7.24
C GLU A 29 -18.03 -5.91 -6.13
N GLY A 30 -17.76 -6.27 -4.89
CA GLY A 30 -17.85 -5.36 -3.74
C GLY A 30 -16.81 -4.26 -3.80
N ALA A 31 -15.57 -4.61 -4.14
CA ALA A 31 -14.48 -3.66 -4.31
C ALA A 31 -14.80 -2.63 -5.42
N SER A 32 -15.24 -3.09 -6.59
CA SER A 32 -15.64 -2.22 -7.70
C SER A 32 -16.79 -1.29 -7.31
N SER A 33 -17.81 -1.83 -6.65
CA SER A 33 -18.99 -1.06 -6.22
C SER A 33 -18.62 0.06 -5.25
N ILE A 34 -17.88 -0.25 -4.18
CA ILE A 34 -17.50 0.73 -3.16
C ILE A 34 -16.49 1.75 -3.68
N MET A 35 -15.54 1.34 -4.54
CA MET A 35 -14.56 2.25 -5.15
C MET A 35 -15.22 3.26 -6.09
N ASN A 36 -16.23 2.83 -6.88
CA ASN A 36 -16.99 3.73 -7.73
C ASN A 36 -17.77 4.75 -6.91
N GLU A 37 -18.38 4.36 -5.80
CA GLU A 37 -19.09 5.28 -4.92
C GLU A 37 -18.13 6.23 -4.21
N ALA A 38 -17.02 5.75 -3.68
CA ALA A 38 -15.97 6.55 -3.07
C ALA A 38 -15.34 7.56 -4.05
N LYS A 39 -15.24 7.19 -5.34
CA LYS A 39 -14.77 8.09 -6.41
C LYS A 39 -15.71 9.30 -6.58
N LYS A 40 -17.02 9.10 -6.56
CA LYS A 40 -18.01 10.19 -6.65
C LYS A 40 -17.89 11.18 -5.50
N ARG A 41 -17.47 10.69 -4.32
CA ARG A 41 -17.28 11.49 -3.09
C ARG A 41 -15.88 12.08 -2.96
N GLY A 42 -14.98 11.81 -3.90
CA GLY A 42 -13.60 12.32 -3.88
C GLY A 42 -12.71 11.68 -2.80
N LEU A 43 -13.11 10.54 -2.23
CA LEU A 43 -12.35 9.85 -1.18
C LEU A 43 -11.04 9.26 -1.71
N LEU A 44 -10.06 9.12 -0.83
CA LEU A 44 -8.88 8.30 -1.09
C LEU A 44 -9.29 6.84 -1.27
N ARG A 45 -8.71 6.18 -2.26
CA ARG A 45 -9.00 4.79 -2.63
C ARG A 45 -7.70 4.04 -2.80
N VAL A 46 -7.32 3.27 -1.79
CA VAL A 46 -6.12 2.42 -1.81
C VAL A 46 -6.53 1.03 -2.27
N PHE A 47 -5.84 0.50 -3.26
CA PHE A 47 -6.04 -0.84 -3.79
C PHE A 47 -4.85 -1.74 -3.42
N ASP A 48 -5.13 -2.83 -2.72
CA ASP A 48 -4.19 -3.93 -2.48
C ASP A 48 -4.25 -4.91 -3.64
N GLY A 49 -3.34 -4.73 -4.59
CA GLY A 49 -3.21 -5.54 -5.80
C GLY A 49 -2.42 -6.83 -5.56
N ASP A 50 -2.89 -7.69 -4.67
CA ASP A 50 -2.29 -9.01 -4.46
C ASP A 50 -2.61 -9.98 -5.62
N VAL A 51 -2.18 -11.24 -5.49
CA VAL A 51 -2.35 -12.29 -6.50
C VAL A 51 -3.84 -12.55 -6.77
N ALA A 52 -4.26 -12.29 -8.00
CA ALA A 52 -5.61 -12.52 -8.51
C ALA A 52 -5.58 -12.78 -10.02
N ASP A 53 -6.74 -13.08 -10.60
CA ASP A 53 -6.87 -13.12 -12.05
C ASP A 53 -6.47 -11.75 -12.65
N PRO A 54 -5.68 -11.72 -13.75
CA PRO A 54 -5.29 -10.47 -14.39
C PRO A 54 -6.45 -9.56 -14.79
N SER A 55 -7.63 -10.12 -15.10
CA SER A 55 -8.82 -9.34 -15.41
C SER A 55 -9.32 -8.54 -14.21
N VAL A 56 -9.31 -9.14 -13.00
CA VAL A 56 -9.68 -8.49 -11.75
C VAL A 56 -8.72 -7.34 -11.43
N LEU A 57 -7.41 -7.58 -11.55
CA LEU A 57 -6.41 -6.55 -11.32
C LEU A 57 -6.58 -5.35 -12.27
N LYS A 58 -6.84 -5.65 -13.56
CA LYS A 58 -7.06 -4.62 -14.60
C LYS A 58 -8.37 -3.86 -14.44
N GLU A 59 -9.39 -4.49 -13.87
CA GLU A 59 -10.67 -3.84 -13.54
C GLU A 59 -10.53 -2.89 -12.35
N LEU A 60 -9.91 -3.34 -11.25
CA LEU A 60 -9.90 -2.61 -9.99
C LEU A 60 -8.84 -1.50 -9.92
N ALA A 61 -7.63 -1.73 -10.46
CA ALA A 61 -6.55 -0.76 -10.35
C ALA A 61 -6.91 0.65 -10.86
N PRO A 62 -7.61 0.84 -11.99
CA PRO A 62 -8.00 2.17 -12.49
C PRO A 62 -9.01 2.92 -11.61
N LEU A 63 -9.71 2.21 -10.73
CA LEU A 63 -10.70 2.80 -9.82
C LEU A 63 -10.04 3.43 -8.59
N SER A 64 -8.79 3.08 -8.30
CA SER A 64 -8.04 3.58 -7.15
C SER A 64 -7.49 4.99 -7.34
N THR A 65 -7.00 5.60 -6.26
CA THR A 65 -6.08 6.73 -6.30
C THR A 65 -4.64 6.27 -6.15
N HIS A 66 -4.47 5.15 -5.42
CA HIS A 66 -3.19 4.51 -5.13
C HIS A 66 -3.34 3.00 -5.37
N ALA A 67 -2.78 2.50 -6.46
CA ALA A 67 -2.71 1.07 -6.78
C ALA A 67 -1.37 0.51 -6.27
N ILE A 68 -1.41 -0.18 -5.15
CA ILE A 68 -0.22 -0.77 -4.55
C ILE A 68 -0.29 -2.28 -4.71
N PHE A 69 0.64 -2.82 -5.45
CA PHE A 69 0.67 -4.24 -5.78
C PHE A 69 1.68 -5.00 -4.90
N SER A 70 1.42 -6.27 -4.65
CA SER A 70 2.49 -7.21 -4.34
C SER A 70 3.34 -7.46 -5.59
N LYS A 71 4.63 -7.83 -5.43
CA LYS A 71 5.49 -8.16 -6.59
C LYS A 71 4.86 -9.21 -7.51
N PRO A 72 4.32 -10.34 -7.01
CA PRO A 72 3.64 -11.32 -7.87
C PRO A 72 2.33 -10.79 -8.46
N GLY A 73 1.55 -9.98 -7.72
CA GLY A 73 0.34 -9.34 -8.23
C GLY A 73 0.65 -8.39 -9.39
N PHE A 74 1.71 -7.58 -9.26
CA PHE A 74 2.13 -6.67 -10.32
C PHE A 74 2.60 -7.40 -11.58
N ARG A 75 3.30 -8.53 -11.42
CA ARG A 75 3.69 -9.37 -12.55
C ARG A 75 2.47 -9.90 -13.32
N LEU A 76 1.41 -10.31 -12.61
CA LEU A 76 0.16 -10.76 -13.23
C LEU A 76 -0.58 -9.61 -13.92
N PHE A 77 -0.59 -8.44 -13.30
CA PHE A 77 -1.18 -7.22 -13.87
C PHE A 77 -0.48 -6.77 -15.15
N SER A 78 0.85 -6.66 -15.12
CA SER A 78 1.66 -6.15 -16.23
C SER A 78 1.95 -7.19 -17.32
N GLY A 79 1.89 -8.48 -16.99
CA GLY A 79 2.25 -9.57 -17.89
C GLY A 79 3.75 -9.69 -18.16
N SER A 80 4.61 -9.02 -17.40
CA SER A 80 6.06 -8.95 -17.63
C SER A 80 6.85 -8.85 -16.33
N ASP A 81 8.11 -9.29 -16.35
CA ASP A 81 9.04 -9.24 -15.22
C ASP A 81 9.83 -7.92 -15.13
N ASN A 82 9.73 -7.03 -16.13
CA ASN A 82 10.46 -5.76 -16.12
C ASN A 82 9.76 -4.73 -15.22
N LEU A 83 10.01 -4.84 -13.90
CA LEU A 83 9.36 -4.02 -12.89
C LEU A 83 9.45 -2.52 -13.15
N LYS A 84 10.63 -2.01 -13.51
CA LYS A 84 10.84 -0.56 -13.61
C LYS A 84 10.07 0.05 -14.78
N GLU A 85 10.20 -0.54 -15.94
CA GLU A 85 9.58 -0.06 -17.17
C GLU A 85 8.05 -0.17 -17.06
N ASN A 86 7.56 -1.34 -16.64
CA ASN A 86 6.13 -1.57 -16.47
C ASN A 86 5.50 -0.68 -15.40
N LEU A 87 6.22 -0.35 -14.32
CA LEU A 87 5.68 0.51 -13.27
C LEU A 87 5.53 1.96 -13.74
N LEU A 88 6.46 2.46 -14.55
CA LEU A 88 6.35 3.77 -15.20
C LEU A 88 5.17 3.80 -16.18
N GLU A 89 5.07 2.81 -17.06
CA GLU A 89 3.99 2.67 -18.03
C GLU A 89 2.63 2.54 -17.34
N CYS A 90 2.53 1.72 -16.31
CA CYS A 90 1.32 1.52 -15.52
C CYS A 90 0.85 2.84 -14.90
N THR A 91 1.74 3.59 -14.24
CA THR A 91 1.38 4.88 -13.63
C THR A 91 0.91 5.88 -14.68
N GLN A 92 1.56 5.92 -15.84
CA GLN A 92 1.18 6.82 -16.93
C GLN A 92 -0.16 6.44 -17.55
N SER A 93 -0.38 5.15 -17.81
CA SER A 93 -1.59 4.66 -18.48
C SER A 93 -2.84 4.72 -17.59
N LEU A 94 -2.69 4.41 -16.30
CA LEU A 94 -3.80 4.45 -15.35
C LEU A 94 -4.12 5.85 -14.83
N GLY A 95 -3.15 6.78 -14.84
CA GLY A 95 -3.31 8.10 -14.25
C GLY A 95 -3.47 8.09 -12.73
N VAL A 96 -3.04 7.00 -12.06
CA VAL A 96 -3.07 6.84 -10.60
C VAL A 96 -1.66 6.57 -10.09
N LEU A 97 -1.42 6.79 -8.79
CA LEU A 97 -0.13 6.43 -8.21
C LEU A 97 -0.01 4.90 -8.18
N CYS A 98 1.01 4.37 -8.84
CA CYS A 98 1.32 2.95 -8.79
C CYS A 98 2.56 2.68 -7.94
N GLY A 99 2.51 1.63 -7.12
CA GLY A 99 3.61 1.16 -6.32
C GLY A 99 3.63 -0.36 -6.19
N VAL A 100 4.79 -0.90 -5.78
CA VAL A 100 4.99 -2.35 -5.60
C VAL A 100 5.73 -2.62 -4.30
N THR A 101 5.18 -3.50 -3.47
CA THR A 101 5.84 -4.04 -2.29
C THR A 101 6.76 -5.19 -2.71
N LEU A 102 8.00 -5.16 -2.24
CA LEU A 102 9.06 -6.10 -2.60
C LEU A 102 9.54 -6.94 -1.40
N GLY A 103 8.71 -7.07 -0.37
CA GLY A 103 9.04 -7.77 0.87
C GLY A 103 10.28 -7.15 1.54
N HIS A 104 11.30 -7.95 1.79
CA HIS A 104 12.55 -7.49 2.43
C HIS A 104 13.36 -6.47 1.60
N GLU A 105 13.05 -6.32 0.32
CA GLU A 105 13.65 -5.28 -0.54
C GLU A 105 12.93 -3.93 -0.42
N GLY A 106 11.76 -3.87 0.23
CA GLY A 106 11.02 -2.66 0.57
C GLY A 106 9.88 -2.32 -0.35
N PHE A 107 9.75 -1.04 -0.68
CA PHE A 107 8.65 -0.48 -1.45
C PHE A 107 9.18 0.44 -2.56
N VAL A 108 8.63 0.30 -3.75
CA VAL A 108 8.92 1.17 -4.90
C VAL A 108 7.63 1.78 -5.45
N TRP A 109 7.70 3.04 -5.89
CA TRP A 109 6.56 3.72 -6.52
C TRP A 109 7.04 4.73 -7.55
N VAL A 110 6.11 5.18 -8.39
CA VAL A 110 6.35 6.27 -9.34
C VAL A 110 5.72 7.55 -8.83
N GLU A 111 6.50 8.60 -8.77
CA GLU A 111 6.05 9.94 -8.44
C GLU A 111 6.80 10.95 -9.31
N ASN A 112 6.06 11.87 -9.94
CA ASN A 112 6.62 12.87 -10.87
C ASN A 112 7.46 12.24 -12.01
N GLY A 113 7.01 11.10 -12.54
CA GLY A 113 7.67 10.37 -13.61
C GLY A 113 8.99 9.70 -13.21
N LYS A 114 9.29 9.60 -11.90
CA LYS A 114 10.50 8.98 -11.37
C LYS A 114 10.16 7.82 -10.45
N ILE A 115 10.97 6.77 -10.54
CA ILE A 115 10.90 5.64 -9.61
C ILE A 115 11.60 6.03 -8.31
N ASN A 116 10.88 5.87 -7.23
CA ASN A 116 11.35 6.06 -5.87
C ASN A 116 11.41 4.72 -5.15
N LYS A 117 12.27 4.58 -4.16
CA LYS A 117 12.42 3.36 -3.37
C LYS A 117 12.61 3.68 -1.89
N ILE A 118 12.03 2.84 -1.04
CA ILE A 118 12.29 2.78 0.40
C ILE A 118 12.85 1.41 0.72
N SER A 119 13.99 1.37 1.39
CA SER A 119 14.48 0.14 2.03
C SER A 119 13.79 0.00 3.39
N PRO A 120 13.25 -1.18 3.74
CA PRO A 120 12.58 -1.38 5.02
C PRO A 120 13.60 -1.46 6.16
N PRO A 121 13.15 -1.32 7.44
CA PRO A 121 13.98 -1.62 8.58
C PRO A 121 14.51 -3.06 8.51
N GLN A 122 15.77 -3.25 8.90
CA GLN A 122 16.35 -4.59 9.00
C GLN A 122 15.83 -5.29 10.26
N ILE A 123 15.26 -6.47 10.10
CA ILE A 123 14.67 -7.26 11.19
C ILE A 123 14.98 -8.75 11.02
N ASN A 124 14.87 -9.50 12.12
CA ASN A 124 14.82 -10.95 12.06
C ASN A 124 13.35 -11.39 11.99
N ALA A 125 12.90 -11.78 10.81
CA ALA A 125 11.52 -12.20 10.61
C ALA A 125 11.24 -13.55 11.28
N ILE A 126 10.14 -13.63 12.02
CA ILE A 126 9.61 -14.83 12.66
C ILE A 126 8.40 -15.35 11.89
N ASP A 127 7.51 -14.45 11.50
CA ASP A 127 6.27 -14.77 10.79
C ASP A 127 5.86 -13.64 9.85
N THR A 128 5.75 -13.94 8.58
CA THR A 128 5.39 -12.96 7.52
C THR A 128 3.89 -12.94 7.18
N LEU A 129 3.07 -13.74 7.87
CA LEU A 129 1.63 -13.78 7.65
C LEU A 129 1.01 -12.38 7.85
N ALA A 130 0.20 -11.92 6.90
CA ALA A 130 -0.45 -10.62 6.90
C ALA A 130 0.49 -9.39 6.89
N ALA A 131 1.77 -9.55 6.52
CA ALA A 131 2.69 -8.41 6.41
C ALA A 131 2.26 -7.42 5.30
N GLY A 132 1.71 -7.92 4.19
CA GLY A 132 1.13 -7.12 3.12
C GLY A 132 -0.08 -6.33 3.61
N ASP A 133 -1.02 -6.98 4.28
CA ASP A 133 -2.23 -6.34 4.82
C ASP A 133 -1.86 -5.21 5.80
N VAL A 134 -0.89 -5.47 6.69
CA VAL A 134 -0.38 -4.45 7.62
C VAL A 134 0.29 -3.29 6.89
N PHE A 135 1.04 -3.57 5.83
CA PHE A 135 1.62 -2.52 5.00
C PHE A 135 0.52 -1.64 4.38
N HIS A 136 -0.47 -2.24 3.71
CA HIS A 136 -1.52 -1.50 3.02
C HIS A 136 -2.40 -0.70 4.01
N GLY A 137 -2.75 -1.29 5.15
CA GLY A 137 -3.50 -0.59 6.20
C GLY A 137 -2.73 0.60 6.77
N ALA A 138 -1.44 0.43 7.08
CA ALA A 138 -0.59 1.52 7.57
C ALA A 138 -0.33 2.59 6.50
N PHE A 139 -0.18 2.20 5.23
CA PHE A 139 -0.02 3.14 4.12
C PHE A 139 -1.27 4.01 3.94
N ALA A 140 -2.45 3.39 3.93
CA ALA A 140 -3.73 4.08 3.85
C ALA A 140 -3.91 5.06 5.03
N LEU A 141 -3.61 4.63 6.26
CA LEU A 141 -3.65 5.49 7.44
C LEU A 141 -2.71 6.70 7.30
N GLY A 142 -1.47 6.49 6.85
CA GLY A 142 -0.52 7.58 6.63
C GLY A 142 -1.02 8.60 5.60
N LEU A 143 -1.67 8.13 4.53
CA LEU A 143 -2.30 9.02 3.54
C LEU A 143 -3.44 9.84 4.14
N CYS A 144 -4.31 9.23 4.94
CA CYS A 144 -5.41 9.93 5.62
C CYS A 144 -4.89 11.00 6.60
N GLU A 145 -3.74 10.77 7.23
CA GLU A 145 -3.07 11.75 8.08
C GLU A 145 -2.30 12.83 7.29
N GLY A 146 -2.40 12.84 5.96
CA GLY A 146 -1.74 13.82 5.09
C GLY A 146 -0.24 13.62 4.92
N MET A 147 0.30 12.44 5.22
CA MET A 147 1.72 12.16 5.01
C MET A 147 2.05 12.17 3.51
N PRO A 148 3.18 12.77 3.10
CA PRO A 148 3.72 12.56 1.76
C PRO A 148 3.97 11.06 1.50
N ILE A 149 3.86 10.61 0.25
CA ILE A 149 3.97 9.21 -0.15
C ILE A 149 5.20 8.52 0.45
N LYS A 150 6.35 9.19 0.41
CA LYS A 150 7.58 8.68 1.01
C LYS A 150 7.45 8.41 2.50
N LYS A 151 6.79 9.29 3.24
CA LYS A 151 6.59 9.14 4.69
C LYS A 151 5.55 8.06 5.00
N ALA A 152 4.44 8.02 4.28
CA ALA A 152 3.46 6.94 4.39
C ALA A 152 4.09 5.58 4.08
N GLY A 153 4.94 5.48 3.05
CA GLY A 153 5.69 4.27 2.73
C GLY A 153 6.70 3.86 3.81
N GLN A 154 7.41 4.82 4.43
CA GLN A 154 8.33 4.56 5.56
C GLN A 154 7.56 4.04 6.78
N PHE A 155 6.43 4.65 7.09
CA PHE A 155 5.53 4.23 8.15
C PHE A 155 4.99 2.81 7.91
N ALA A 156 4.51 2.54 6.70
CA ALA A 156 3.99 1.22 6.31
C ALA A 156 5.07 0.13 6.32
N CYS A 157 6.26 0.41 5.80
CA CYS A 157 7.40 -0.52 5.87
C CYS A 157 7.79 -0.85 7.32
N SER A 158 7.76 0.15 8.21
CA SER A 158 8.06 -0.05 9.63
C SER A 158 6.98 -0.88 10.33
N ALA A 159 5.70 -0.61 10.07
CA ALA A 159 4.60 -1.39 10.63
C ALA A 159 4.67 -2.86 10.20
N ALA A 160 4.88 -3.12 8.91
CA ALA A 160 5.04 -4.46 8.37
C ALA A 160 6.29 -5.17 8.93
N ALA A 161 7.40 -4.46 9.10
CA ALA A 161 8.62 -4.99 9.70
C ALA A 161 8.38 -5.44 11.15
N ILE A 162 7.78 -4.59 12.00
CA ILE A 162 7.46 -4.96 13.39
C ILE A 162 6.54 -6.18 13.42
N LYS A 163 5.49 -6.20 12.59
CA LYS A 163 4.60 -7.36 12.49
C LYS A 163 5.39 -8.64 12.20
N CYS A 164 6.35 -8.61 11.31
CA CYS A 164 7.15 -9.79 10.96
C CYS A 164 8.04 -10.31 12.09
N THR A 165 8.32 -9.52 13.12
CA THR A 165 9.06 -9.98 14.33
C THR A 165 8.17 -10.69 15.34
N ARG A 166 6.86 -10.85 15.06
CA ARG A 166 5.88 -11.41 16.00
C ARG A 166 5.07 -12.49 15.34
N PHE A 167 4.75 -13.54 16.10
CA PHE A 167 3.92 -14.63 15.62
C PHE A 167 2.43 -14.23 15.56
N GLY A 168 1.75 -14.66 14.51
CA GLY A 168 0.32 -14.47 14.27
C GLY A 168 -0.02 -13.17 13.56
N GLY A 169 -0.95 -13.24 12.58
CA GLY A 169 -1.34 -12.12 11.74
C GLY A 169 -1.82 -10.91 12.57
N ARG A 170 -3.05 -10.97 13.12
CA ARG A 170 -3.64 -9.85 13.88
C ARG A 170 -2.94 -9.54 15.19
N LYS A 171 -2.45 -10.56 15.90
CA LYS A 171 -1.76 -10.39 17.20
C LYS A 171 -0.39 -9.72 17.04
N GLY A 172 0.23 -9.85 15.87
CA GLY A 172 1.53 -9.25 15.58
C GLY A 172 1.48 -7.78 15.17
N ILE A 173 0.29 -7.22 14.91
CA ILE A 173 0.14 -5.81 14.47
C ILE A 173 0.68 -4.87 15.54
N PRO A 174 1.59 -3.92 15.19
CA PRO A 174 2.12 -2.96 16.14
C PRO A 174 1.10 -1.86 16.47
N ASN A 175 1.30 -1.19 17.60
CA ASN A 175 0.63 0.07 17.88
C ASN A 175 1.38 1.25 17.25
N ARG A 176 0.76 2.42 17.26
CA ARG A 176 1.29 3.64 16.65
C ARG A 176 2.67 4.03 17.20
N GLN A 177 2.84 4.00 18.52
CA GLN A 177 4.08 4.42 19.16
C GLN A 177 5.27 3.53 18.77
N GLU A 178 5.06 2.22 18.64
CA GLU A 178 6.09 1.29 18.17
C GLU A 178 6.54 1.60 16.74
N VAL A 179 5.57 1.93 15.86
CA VAL A 179 5.87 2.27 14.46
C VAL A 179 6.64 3.58 14.39
N ASP A 180 6.18 4.63 15.09
CA ASP A 180 6.83 5.95 15.09
C ASP A 180 8.27 5.86 15.64
N ALA A 181 8.50 5.07 16.69
CA ALA A 181 9.83 4.83 17.24
C ALA A 181 10.77 4.16 16.21
N LEU A 182 10.27 3.13 15.48
CA LEU A 182 11.08 2.46 14.46
C LEU A 182 11.32 3.35 13.24
N VAL A 183 10.34 4.17 12.84
CA VAL A 183 10.50 5.17 11.76
C VAL A 183 11.60 6.16 12.15
N ALA A 184 11.57 6.70 13.36
CA ALA A 184 12.59 7.64 13.84
C ALA A 184 13.99 7.00 13.88
N ALA A 185 14.09 5.75 14.36
CA ALA A 185 15.35 5.03 14.43
C ALA A 185 15.93 4.69 13.05
N THR A 186 15.07 4.38 12.07
CA THR A 186 15.49 3.92 10.74
C THR A 186 15.70 5.06 9.76
N TYR A 187 14.79 6.05 9.76
CA TYR A 187 14.72 7.09 8.74
C TYR A 187 14.90 8.51 9.32
N GLY A 188 15.03 8.65 10.63
CA GLY A 188 15.38 9.91 11.26
C GLY A 188 16.74 10.37 10.74
N THR A 189 16.85 11.62 10.32
CA THR A 189 18.11 12.22 9.88
C THR A 189 19.13 12.09 10.99
N LYS A 190 20.26 11.39 10.72
CA LYS A 190 21.50 11.73 11.40
C LYS A 190 21.70 13.22 11.08
N SER A 191 21.59 14.08 12.08
CA SER A 191 21.94 15.49 11.95
C SER A 191 23.23 15.56 11.17
N GLU A 192 23.21 16.26 10.03
CA GLU A 192 24.41 16.64 9.32
C GLU A 192 25.29 17.39 10.33
N ASN A 193 26.29 16.70 10.85
CA ASN A 193 27.47 17.35 11.41
C ASN A 193 28.18 18.00 10.23
N ILE A 194 27.67 19.14 9.78
CA ILE A 194 28.44 20.05 8.94
C ILE A 194 29.55 20.59 9.86
N ASN A 195 30.74 20.09 9.61
CA ASN A 195 32.00 20.64 10.06
C ASN A 195 31.97 22.18 10.07
N GLN A 196 31.85 22.75 11.25
CA GLN A 196 32.54 24.02 11.53
C GLN A 196 33.99 23.63 11.88
N GLY A 197 34.80 23.59 10.88
CA GLY A 197 36.24 23.41 10.96
C GLY A 197 36.90 24.48 10.12
N ASN A 198 37.34 25.54 10.82
CA ASN A 198 38.37 26.52 10.46
C ASN A 198 38.53 26.92 8.99
#